data_75a75af9ae4d4c39c6cc48fe9f567123
#
_entry.id   75a75af9ae4d4c39c6cc48fe9f567123
#
_cell.length_a   1.000
_cell.length_b   1.000
_cell.length_c   1.000
_cell.angle_alpha   90.00
_cell.angle_beta   90.00
_cell.angle_gamma   90.00
#
_symmetry.space_group_name_H-M   'P 1'
#
loop_
_entity.id
_entity.type
_entity.pdbx_description
1 polymer ?
#
loop_
_entity_poly.entity_id
_entity_poly.type
_entity_poly.pdbx_seq_one_letter_code
_entity_poly.pdbx_strand_id
1 'polypeptide(L)'
;MTPIEKHFAPFRSNTIGNELIFKTPYGNKKMIYADWIASGRLYKPIEEQIATVFGPFVGNTHTETSETGTLMTKAYHLAHQLIKKHVNAGPNDVIITAGSGMTTVINKMIRILGLKTCGLIQNADCMQNHEKPIVFISHMEHHSNHTSWFEANVDVVLLKPNSELLIDLNELRQQLEKHKNRSFKIGAFTACSNVTGIETPYHEMAKLMHQYGGVAFIDFAASAPYVDIDMHPADDEMKKLDAIFFSP
;
A
#
# COMPACT_ATOMS: atom_id res chain seq x y z
N MET A 1 -30.38 -7.10 -21.59
CA MET A 1 -29.36 -6.41 -20.78
C MET A 1 -30.04 -5.75 -19.59
N THR A 2 -29.70 -6.13 -18.39
CA THR A 2 -30.20 -5.51 -17.15
C THR A 2 -29.72 -4.06 -17.02
N PRO A 3 -30.32 -3.21 -16.16
CA PRO A 3 -29.79 -1.86 -15.91
C PRO A 3 -28.30 -1.84 -15.50
N ILE A 4 -27.87 -2.78 -14.67
CA ILE A 4 -26.47 -2.94 -14.24
C ILE A 4 -25.57 -3.29 -15.44
N GLU A 5 -25.98 -4.21 -16.28
CA GLU A 5 -25.20 -4.58 -17.48
C GLU A 5 -25.05 -3.40 -18.45
N LYS A 6 -26.11 -2.58 -18.61
CA LYS A 6 -26.04 -1.36 -19.43
C LYS A 6 -25.07 -0.33 -18.84
N HIS A 7 -25.10 -0.16 -17.52
CA HIS A 7 -24.18 0.76 -16.83
C HIS A 7 -22.71 0.35 -17.04
N PHE A 8 -22.39 -0.93 -16.89
CA PHE A 8 -21.01 -1.39 -17.01
C PHE A 8 -20.57 -1.75 -18.43
N ALA A 9 -21.45 -1.73 -19.43
CA ALA A 9 -21.10 -2.05 -20.81
C ALA A 9 -19.96 -1.18 -21.38
N PRO A 10 -19.95 0.16 -21.20
CA PRO A 10 -18.87 1.02 -21.66
C PRO A 10 -17.52 0.69 -21.00
N PHE A 11 -17.52 0.37 -19.71
CA PHE A 11 -16.32 -0.02 -18.99
C PHE A 11 -15.74 -1.34 -19.51
N ARG A 12 -16.59 -2.34 -19.72
CA ARG A 12 -16.17 -3.62 -20.29
C ARG A 12 -15.61 -3.49 -21.70
N SER A 13 -16.25 -2.71 -22.56
CA SER A 13 -15.79 -2.52 -23.96
C SER A 13 -14.45 -1.80 -24.03
N ASN A 14 -14.12 -0.98 -23.03
CA ASN A 14 -12.88 -0.25 -22.94
C ASN A 14 -11.77 -0.99 -22.15
N THR A 15 -12.09 -2.11 -21.52
CA THR A 15 -11.09 -2.97 -20.88
C THR A 15 -10.29 -3.73 -21.95
N ILE A 16 -9.00 -3.45 -22.07
CA ILE A 16 -8.13 -4.04 -23.11
C ILE A 16 -8.01 -5.54 -22.89
N GLY A 17 -8.24 -6.31 -23.96
CA GLY A 17 -8.17 -7.76 -23.94
C GLY A 17 -9.40 -8.48 -23.39
N ASN A 18 -10.50 -7.77 -23.10
CA ASN A 18 -11.74 -8.38 -22.62
C ASN A 18 -12.34 -9.43 -23.60
N GLU A 19 -12.16 -9.22 -24.91
CA GLU A 19 -12.65 -10.15 -25.96
C GLU A 19 -11.51 -11.01 -26.56
N LEU A 20 -10.34 -11.06 -25.90
CA LEU A 20 -9.19 -11.80 -26.40
C LEU A 20 -9.48 -13.30 -26.46
N ILE A 21 -9.29 -13.88 -27.64
CA ILE A 21 -9.30 -15.33 -27.87
C ILE A 21 -7.87 -15.79 -28.06
N PHE A 22 -7.46 -16.82 -27.35
CA PHE A 22 -6.12 -17.37 -27.46
C PHE A 22 -6.13 -18.90 -27.56
N LYS A 23 -5.07 -19.45 -28.14
CA LYS A 23 -4.91 -20.89 -28.34
C LYS A 23 -4.54 -21.57 -27.03
N THR A 24 -5.28 -22.63 -26.70
CA THR A 24 -5.00 -23.49 -25.54
C THR A 24 -4.86 -24.97 -26.04
N PRO A 25 -4.39 -25.89 -25.19
CA PRO A 25 -4.44 -27.32 -25.51
C PRO A 25 -5.85 -27.86 -25.83
N TYR A 26 -6.88 -27.16 -25.40
CA TYR A 26 -8.29 -27.54 -25.61
C TYR A 26 -8.96 -26.70 -26.72
N GLY A 27 -8.16 -26.17 -27.68
CA GLY A 27 -8.64 -25.28 -28.74
C GLY A 27 -8.62 -23.81 -28.38
N ASN A 28 -9.21 -23.00 -29.25
CA ASN A 28 -9.30 -21.54 -29.02
C ASN A 28 -10.32 -21.24 -27.92
N LYS A 29 -9.91 -20.49 -26.90
CA LYS A 29 -10.76 -20.10 -25.77
C LYS A 29 -10.73 -18.58 -25.58
N LYS A 30 -11.90 -18.01 -25.21
CA LYS A 30 -11.95 -16.64 -24.76
C LYS A 30 -11.29 -16.53 -23.39
N MET A 31 -10.47 -15.50 -23.19
CA MET A 31 -9.85 -15.21 -21.90
C MET A 31 -10.93 -14.82 -20.88
N ILE A 32 -10.86 -15.45 -19.71
CA ILE A 32 -11.58 -15.03 -18.50
C ILE A 32 -10.52 -14.53 -17.52
N TYR A 33 -10.52 -13.23 -17.25
CA TYR A 33 -9.63 -12.63 -16.29
C TYR A 33 -10.39 -12.32 -15.01
N ALA A 34 -10.00 -12.94 -13.90
CA ALA A 34 -10.67 -12.83 -12.61
C ALA A 34 -9.73 -12.43 -11.46
N ASP A 35 -8.47 -12.09 -11.78
CA ASP A 35 -7.45 -11.76 -10.78
C ASP A 35 -7.20 -10.25 -10.69
N TRP A 36 -8.28 -9.49 -10.47
CA TRP A 36 -8.23 -8.03 -10.39
C TRP A 36 -7.48 -7.51 -9.16
N ILE A 37 -7.39 -8.30 -8.10
CA ILE A 37 -6.66 -7.95 -6.87
C ILE A 37 -5.15 -7.97 -7.13
N ALA A 38 -4.66 -8.95 -7.87
CA ALA A 38 -3.22 -9.08 -8.15
C ALA A 38 -2.76 -8.07 -9.20
N SER A 39 -3.55 -7.84 -10.26
CA SER A 39 -3.28 -6.80 -11.24
C SER A 39 -4.55 -6.40 -11.98
N GLY A 40 -4.77 -5.10 -12.14
CA GLY A 40 -5.84 -4.60 -13.00
C GLY A 40 -5.60 -4.90 -14.48
N ARG A 41 -6.60 -4.60 -15.30
CA ARG A 41 -6.48 -4.61 -16.76
C ARG A 41 -6.28 -3.20 -17.26
N LEU A 42 -5.51 -3.05 -18.34
CA LEU A 42 -5.36 -1.76 -19.01
C LEU A 42 -6.73 -1.26 -19.48
N TYR A 43 -6.97 0.04 -19.29
CA TYR A 43 -8.21 0.70 -19.66
C TYR A 43 -7.94 1.67 -20.81
N LYS A 44 -8.54 1.40 -21.95
CA LYS A 44 -8.24 2.09 -23.22
C LYS A 44 -8.23 3.63 -23.12
N PRO A 45 -9.21 4.31 -22.48
CA PRO A 45 -9.18 5.76 -22.38
C PRO A 45 -7.97 6.31 -21.61
N ILE A 46 -7.49 5.57 -20.59
CA ILE A 46 -6.29 5.95 -19.83
C ILE A 46 -5.05 5.79 -20.70
N GLU A 47 -4.91 4.64 -21.36
CA GLU A 47 -3.76 4.35 -22.24
C GLU A 47 -3.66 5.33 -23.40
N GLU A 48 -4.80 5.65 -24.04
CA GLU A 48 -4.86 6.64 -25.11
C GLU A 48 -4.47 8.03 -24.62
N GLN A 49 -4.92 8.43 -23.42
CA GLN A 49 -4.56 9.71 -22.83
C GLN A 49 -3.06 9.78 -22.49
N ILE A 50 -2.51 8.71 -21.94
CA ILE A 50 -1.07 8.61 -21.67
C ILE A 50 -0.29 8.74 -22.97
N ALA A 51 -0.66 8.00 -24.02
CA ALA A 51 0.05 7.99 -25.29
C ALA A 51 -0.07 9.30 -26.08
N THR A 52 -1.26 9.92 -26.11
CA THR A 52 -1.55 11.03 -27.02
C THR A 52 -1.48 12.41 -26.37
N VAL A 53 -1.75 12.51 -25.06
CA VAL A 53 -1.72 13.79 -24.33
C VAL A 53 -0.39 13.98 -23.62
N PHE A 54 0.05 12.99 -22.84
CA PHE A 54 1.31 13.07 -22.10
C PHE A 54 2.52 12.65 -22.94
N GLY A 55 2.37 11.64 -23.79
CA GLY A 55 3.45 11.06 -24.58
C GLY A 55 4.27 12.08 -25.38
N PRO A 56 3.67 13.06 -26.09
CA PRO A 56 4.41 14.09 -26.83
C PRO A 56 5.31 14.97 -25.95
N PHE A 57 5.03 15.06 -24.64
CA PHE A 57 5.75 15.91 -23.71
C PHE A 57 6.60 15.15 -22.70
N VAL A 58 6.74 13.82 -22.85
CA VAL A 58 7.57 13.02 -21.93
C VAL A 58 8.98 13.60 -21.84
N GLY A 59 9.39 13.95 -20.63
CA GLY A 59 10.67 14.54 -20.31
C GLY A 59 10.99 14.39 -18.83
N ASN A 60 12.18 14.80 -18.42
CA ASN A 60 12.56 14.77 -17.01
C ASN A 60 11.67 15.71 -16.19
N THR A 61 11.23 15.24 -15.04
CA THR A 61 10.59 16.07 -14.01
C THR A 61 11.65 16.91 -13.26
N HIS A 62 11.20 17.83 -12.42
CA HIS A 62 12.05 18.70 -11.58
C HIS A 62 12.94 19.68 -12.40
N THR A 63 12.52 20.04 -13.61
CA THR A 63 13.14 21.07 -14.43
C THR A 63 12.07 21.93 -15.09
N GLU A 64 12.33 23.24 -15.19
CA GLU A 64 11.45 24.20 -15.85
C GLU A 64 12.20 24.94 -16.98
N THR A 65 13.34 24.39 -17.42
CA THR A 65 14.18 24.99 -18.48
C THR A 65 13.71 24.63 -19.89
N SER A 66 12.77 23.71 -20.03
CA SER A 66 12.16 23.30 -21.30
C SER A 66 10.65 23.14 -21.13
N GLU A 67 9.91 23.25 -22.20
CA GLU A 67 8.45 23.09 -22.22
C GLU A 67 8.05 21.68 -21.74
N THR A 68 8.74 20.63 -22.22
CA THR A 68 8.51 19.25 -21.79
C THR A 68 8.76 19.05 -20.29
N GLY A 69 9.87 19.58 -19.78
CA GLY A 69 10.19 19.51 -18.34
C GLY A 69 9.16 20.23 -17.48
N THR A 70 8.75 21.45 -17.89
CA THR A 70 7.73 22.23 -17.19
C THR A 70 6.39 21.51 -17.13
N LEU A 71 5.92 20.98 -18.26
CA LEU A 71 4.63 20.28 -18.33
C LEU A 71 4.64 19.00 -17.51
N MET A 72 5.71 18.19 -17.61
CA MET A 72 5.81 16.95 -16.84
C MET A 72 5.98 17.22 -15.33
N THR A 73 6.68 18.27 -14.93
CA THR A 73 6.78 18.69 -13.53
C THR A 73 5.40 19.10 -12.98
N LYS A 74 4.63 19.89 -13.72
CA LYS A 74 3.26 20.28 -13.34
C LYS A 74 2.34 19.06 -13.24
N ALA A 75 2.40 18.14 -14.21
CA ALA A 75 1.61 16.91 -14.21
C ALA A 75 1.93 16.04 -12.99
N TYR A 76 3.21 15.89 -12.66
CA TYR A 76 3.67 15.16 -11.47
C TYR A 76 3.12 15.76 -10.16
N HIS A 77 3.23 17.07 -9.99
CA HIS A 77 2.68 17.74 -8.80
C HIS A 77 1.15 17.65 -8.72
N LEU A 78 0.46 17.78 -9.84
CA LEU A 78 -1.00 17.62 -9.89
C LEU A 78 -1.41 16.19 -9.50
N ALA A 79 -0.72 15.17 -10.02
CA ALA A 79 -0.97 13.78 -9.66
C ALA A 79 -0.82 13.56 -8.14
N HIS A 80 0.25 14.10 -7.53
CA HIS A 80 0.44 14.03 -6.07
C HIS A 80 -0.71 14.70 -5.29
N GLN A 81 -1.16 15.88 -5.75
CA GLN A 81 -2.29 16.57 -5.10
C GLN A 81 -3.59 15.76 -5.20
N LEU A 82 -3.87 15.19 -6.36
CA LEU A 82 -5.05 14.35 -6.57
C LEU A 82 -5.02 13.10 -5.69
N ILE A 83 -3.87 12.42 -5.61
CA ILE A 83 -3.69 11.25 -4.73
C ILE A 83 -3.89 11.65 -3.27
N LYS A 84 -3.23 12.73 -2.79
CA LYS A 84 -3.40 13.21 -1.40
C LYS A 84 -4.87 13.51 -1.08
N LYS A 85 -5.58 14.17 -1.98
CA LYS A 85 -7.00 14.45 -1.82
C LYS A 85 -7.83 13.16 -1.76
N HIS A 86 -7.51 12.18 -2.62
CA HIS A 86 -8.24 10.92 -2.71
C HIS A 86 -8.15 10.07 -1.43
N VAL A 87 -7.00 10.13 -0.74
CA VAL A 87 -6.77 9.38 0.50
C VAL A 87 -6.99 10.21 1.76
N ASN A 88 -7.58 11.40 1.65
CA ASN A 88 -7.75 12.35 2.75
C ASN A 88 -6.44 12.61 3.51
N ALA A 89 -5.34 12.79 2.79
CA ALA A 89 -4.04 13.11 3.38
C ALA A 89 -4.02 14.57 3.88
N GLY A 90 -3.35 14.80 4.99
CA GLY A 90 -3.16 16.12 5.59
C GLY A 90 -2.16 17.00 4.80
N PRO A 91 -2.08 18.30 5.15
CA PRO A 91 -1.18 19.22 4.46
C PRO A 91 0.30 18.87 4.62
N ASN A 92 0.67 18.27 5.74
CA ASN A 92 2.05 17.89 6.07
C ASN A 92 2.42 16.48 5.62
N ASP A 93 1.46 15.68 5.15
CA ASP A 93 1.77 14.35 4.63
C ASP A 93 2.55 14.45 3.34
N VAL A 94 3.45 13.51 3.11
CA VAL A 94 4.29 13.46 1.92
C VAL A 94 4.01 12.20 1.10
N ILE A 95 4.07 12.32 -0.22
CA ILE A 95 4.03 11.17 -1.11
C ILE A 95 5.45 10.80 -1.48
N ILE A 96 5.77 9.53 -1.35
CA ILE A 96 7.04 8.95 -1.77
C ILE A 96 6.77 7.92 -2.85
N THR A 97 7.10 8.25 -4.08
CA THR A 97 7.02 7.33 -5.21
C THR A 97 8.30 6.50 -5.30
N ALA A 98 8.18 5.22 -5.55
CA ALA A 98 9.34 4.34 -5.73
C ALA A 98 8.98 3.07 -6.49
N GLY A 99 9.82 2.70 -7.43
CA GLY A 99 9.86 1.41 -8.11
C GLY A 99 8.54 0.98 -8.74
N SER A 100 8.34 -0.32 -8.77
CA SER A 100 7.17 -0.99 -9.35
C SER A 100 6.45 -1.85 -8.31
N GLY A 101 5.72 -1.21 -7.40
CA GLY A 101 4.85 -1.91 -6.46
C GLY A 101 5.27 -1.83 -4.99
N MET A 102 4.42 -2.38 -4.15
CA MET A 102 4.42 -2.30 -2.69
C MET A 102 5.75 -2.72 -2.04
N THR A 103 6.36 -3.81 -2.49
CA THR A 103 7.63 -4.32 -1.93
C THR A 103 8.73 -3.26 -1.96
N THR A 104 8.80 -2.45 -3.02
CA THR A 104 9.82 -1.39 -3.14
C THR A 104 9.59 -0.27 -2.16
N VAL A 105 8.33 0.16 -1.96
CA VAL A 105 8.02 1.28 -1.04
C VAL A 105 8.18 0.87 0.42
N ILE A 106 7.83 -0.35 0.82
CA ILE A 106 8.11 -0.90 2.16
C ILE A 106 9.62 -0.91 2.42
N ASN A 107 10.40 -1.45 1.50
CA ASN A 107 11.86 -1.48 1.65
C ASN A 107 12.46 -0.06 1.70
N LYS A 108 11.87 0.89 0.98
CA LYS A 108 12.28 2.30 1.06
C LYS A 108 11.93 2.91 2.42
N MET A 109 10.74 2.62 2.97
CA MET A 109 10.35 3.07 4.31
C MET A 109 11.29 2.52 5.39
N ILE A 110 11.60 1.23 5.37
CA ILE A 110 12.55 0.59 6.29
C ILE A 110 13.92 1.29 6.24
N ARG A 111 14.38 1.72 5.07
CA ARG A 111 15.63 2.50 4.92
C ARG A 111 15.50 3.92 5.45
N ILE A 112 14.39 4.60 5.19
CA ILE A 112 14.13 5.96 5.69
C ILE A 112 14.13 5.97 7.22
N LEU A 113 13.54 4.94 7.83
CA LEU A 113 13.54 4.74 9.28
C LEU A 113 14.91 4.30 9.86
N GLY A 114 15.90 4.06 9.01
CA GLY A 114 17.23 3.60 9.45
C GLY A 114 17.27 2.14 9.96
N LEU A 115 16.25 1.35 9.61
CA LEU A 115 16.07 -0.01 10.14
C LEU A 115 16.70 -1.10 9.27
N LYS A 116 17.30 -0.74 8.14
CA LYS A 116 17.94 -1.73 7.27
C LYS A 116 19.30 -2.11 7.84
N THR A 117 19.51 -3.42 8.05
CA THR A 117 20.82 -3.95 8.43
C THR A 117 21.83 -3.81 7.30
N CYS A 118 23.07 -3.44 7.64
CA CYS A 118 24.19 -3.52 6.71
C CYS A 118 24.74 -4.95 6.73
N GLY A 119 24.46 -5.73 5.70
CA GLY A 119 24.86 -7.15 5.64
C GLY A 119 26.38 -7.42 5.67
N LEU A 120 27.20 -6.40 5.44
CA LEU A 120 28.68 -6.50 5.46
C LEU A 120 29.30 -6.13 6.81
N ILE A 121 28.54 -5.51 7.71
CA ILE A 121 29.05 -5.01 9.00
C ILE A 121 28.20 -5.59 10.13
N GLN A 122 28.33 -6.90 10.34
CA GLN A 122 27.63 -7.59 11.45
C GLN A 122 28.10 -7.14 12.85
N ASN A 123 29.21 -6.40 12.95
CA ASN A 123 29.85 -5.98 14.19
C ASN A 123 30.02 -4.45 14.31
N ALA A 124 29.23 -3.65 13.60
CA ALA A 124 29.32 -2.20 13.80
C ALA A 124 28.77 -1.81 15.17
N ASP A 125 29.62 -1.20 16.02
CA ASP A 125 29.24 -0.73 17.36
C ASP A 125 28.02 0.20 17.41
N CYS A 126 27.68 0.82 16.30
CA CYS A 126 26.48 1.63 16.16
C CYS A 126 25.16 0.83 16.34
N MET A 127 25.19 -0.50 16.27
CA MET A 127 24.01 -1.36 16.40
C MET A 127 23.91 -2.08 17.76
N GLN A 128 24.96 -2.05 18.58
CA GLN A 128 25.02 -2.87 19.81
C GLN A 128 24.37 -2.21 21.04
N ASN A 129 24.14 -0.89 21.04
CA ASN A 129 23.71 -0.15 22.21
C ASN A 129 22.30 0.45 22.15
N HIS A 130 21.52 0.20 21.11
CA HIS A 130 20.15 0.72 21.00
C HIS A 130 19.13 -0.39 21.07
N GLU A 131 18.08 -0.16 21.86
CA GLU A 131 16.90 -1.02 21.87
C GLU A 131 16.29 -1.06 20.46
N LYS A 132 16.13 -2.27 19.91
CA LYS A 132 15.52 -2.44 18.59
C LYS A 132 14.05 -1.99 18.61
N PRO A 133 13.56 -1.32 17.58
CA PRO A 133 12.13 -1.15 17.42
C PRO A 133 11.39 -2.48 17.39
N ILE A 134 10.13 -2.47 17.80
CA ILE A 134 9.26 -3.65 17.72
C ILE A 134 8.16 -3.43 16.69
N VAL A 135 7.94 -4.41 15.83
CA VAL A 135 6.94 -4.38 14.76
C VAL A 135 5.89 -5.44 15.01
N PHE A 136 4.63 -5.02 15.05
CA PHE A 136 3.47 -5.90 15.14
C PHE A 136 2.91 -6.10 13.73
N ILE A 137 2.76 -7.35 13.31
CA ILE A 137 2.19 -7.73 12.02
C ILE A 137 1.06 -8.72 12.23
N SER A 138 0.10 -8.75 11.33
CA SER A 138 -0.98 -9.73 11.38
C SER A 138 -0.63 -11.00 10.60
N HIS A 139 -1.40 -12.06 10.82
CA HIS A 139 -1.32 -13.30 10.05
C HIS A 139 -1.87 -13.14 8.61
N MET A 140 -2.52 -12.01 8.30
CA MET A 140 -3.14 -11.74 7.00
C MET A 140 -2.24 -10.96 6.05
N GLU A 141 -1.02 -10.63 6.47
CA GLU A 141 -0.10 -9.81 5.67
C GLU A 141 0.35 -10.51 4.40
N HIS A 142 0.43 -9.75 3.31
CA HIS A 142 1.16 -10.18 2.13
C HIS A 142 2.66 -10.31 2.45
N HIS A 143 3.36 -11.22 1.77
CA HIS A 143 4.79 -11.46 2.00
C HIS A 143 5.64 -10.18 1.97
N SER A 144 5.33 -9.20 1.11
CA SER A 144 6.06 -7.92 1.07
C SER A 144 5.97 -7.12 2.37
N ASN A 145 4.81 -7.19 3.08
CA ASN A 145 4.64 -6.56 4.39
C ASN A 145 4.97 -7.51 5.57
N HIS A 146 5.29 -8.76 5.30
CA HIS A 146 5.66 -9.75 6.31
C HIS A 146 7.19 -9.96 6.34
N THR A 147 7.76 -10.48 5.25
CA THR A 147 9.17 -10.86 5.20
C THR A 147 10.12 -9.66 5.25
N SER A 148 9.72 -8.49 4.74
CA SER A 148 10.55 -7.28 4.77
C SER A 148 10.90 -6.84 6.19
N TRP A 149 10.02 -7.04 7.16
CA TRP A 149 10.29 -6.71 8.56
C TRP A 149 11.23 -7.71 9.22
N PHE A 150 11.19 -9.00 8.84
CA PHE A 150 12.15 -10.00 9.32
C PHE A 150 13.57 -9.76 8.79
N GLU A 151 13.70 -9.07 7.64
CA GLU A 151 14.99 -8.67 7.07
C GLU A 151 15.48 -7.32 7.64
N ALA A 152 14.70 -6.66 8.49
CA ALA A 152 15.05 -5.39 9.11
C ALA A 152 15.66 -5.60 10.50
N ASN A 153 16.33 -4.54 11.04
CA ASN A 153 16.86 -4.55 12.40
C ASN A 153 15.77 -4.21 13.43
N VAL A 154 14.79 -5.09 13.55
CA VAL A 154 13.65 -4.95 14.46
C VAL A 154 13.32 -6.29 15.12
N ASP A 155 12.53 -6.27 16.18
CA ASP A 155 11.87 -7.46 16.71
C ASP A 155 10.47 -7.54 16.12
N VAL A 156 10.06 -8.71 15.63
CA VAL A 156 8.75 -8.88 15.00
C VAL A 156 7.84 -9.71 15.89
N VAL A 157 6.63 -9.24 16.11
CA VAL A 157 5.55 -9.94 16.79
C VAL A 157 4.44 -10.25 15.79
N LEU A 158 4.23 -11.53 15.52
CA LEU A 158 3.11 -12.00 14.73
C LEU A 158 1.88 -12.16 15.61
N LEU A 159 0.83 -11.37 15.34
CA LEU A 159 -0.44 -11.42 16.06
C LEU A 159 -1.20 -12.70 15.72
N LYS A 160 -1.72 -13.36 16.75
CA LYS A 160 -2.56 -14.54 16.58
C LYS A 160 -3.97 -14.13 16.14
N PRO A 161 -4.61 -14.91 15.25
CA PRO A 161 -6.01 -14.70 14.92
C PRO A 161 -6.93 -15.09 16.09
N ASN A 162 -8.17 -14.61 16.01
CA ASN A 162 -9.25 -15.13 16.84
C ASN A 162 -9.74 -16.52 16.34
N SER A 163 -10.75 -17.09 16.98
CA SER A 163 -11.34 -18.40 16.64
C SER A 163 -11.93 -18.46 15.21
N GLU A 164 -12.26 -17.31 14.62
CA GLU A 164 -12.80 -17.19 13.26
C GLU A 164 -11.71 -16.88 12.22
N LEU A 165 -10.44 -16.94 12.61
CA LEU A 165 -9.27 -16.59 11.79
C LEU A 165 -9.23 -15.11 11.36
N LEU A 166 -9.91 -14.24 12.11
CA LEU A 166 -9.91 -12.78 11.89
C LEU A 166 -8.89 -12.09 12.82
N ILE A 167 -8.65 -10.80 12.57
CA ILE A 167 -7.84 -9.97 13.44
C ILE A 167 -8.46 -9.88 14.84
N ASP A 168 -7.66 -10.15 15.86
CA ASP A 168 -8.05 -10.02 17.25
C ASP A 168 -7.45 -8.75 17.87
N LEU A 169 -8.29 -7.75 18.11
CA LEU A 169 -7.87 -6.51 18.76
C LEU A 169 -7.45 -6.73 20.23
N ASN A 170 -7.95 -7.77 20.89
CA ASN A 170 -7.52 -8.09 22.24
C ASN A 170 -6.11 -8.69 22.25
N GLU A 171 -5.77 -9.53 21.27
CA GLU A 171 -4.39 -10.01 21.09
C GLU A 171 -3.45 -8.84 20.85
N LEU A 172 -3.78 -7.91 19.94
CA LEU A 172 -2.97 -6.71 19.73
C LEU A 172 -2.78 -5.93 21.04
N ARG A 173 -3.84 -5.70 21.81
CA ARG A 173 -3.77 -5.00 23.10
C ARG A 173 -2.87 -5.72 24.09
N GLN A 174 -2.98 -7.04 24.21
CA GLN A 174 -2.14 -7.85 25.10
C GLN A 174 -0.66 -7.77 24.71
N GLN A 175 -0.35 -7.84 23.42
CA GLN A 175 1.02 -7.73 22.94
C GLN A 175 1.57 -6.31 23.14
N LEU A 176 0.77 -5.27 22.93
CA LEU A 176 1.15 -3.88 23.21
C LEU A 176 1.43 -3.66 24.72
N GLU A 177 0.59 -4.18 25.60
CA GLU A 177 0.81 -4.10 27.05
C GLU A 177 2.09 -4.83 27.48
N LYS A 178 2.33 -6.03 26.93
CA LYS A 178 3.56 -6.80 27.18
C LYS A 178 4.82 -6.04 26.77
N HIS A 179 4.74 -5.26 25.70
CA HIS A 179 5.85 -4.51 25.12
C HIS A 179 5.75 -3.00 25.34
N LYS A 180 4.95 -2.55 26.31
CA LYS A 180 4.69 -1.10 26.54
C LYS A 180 5.94 -0.26 26.76
N ASN A 181 6.99 -0.84 27.35
CA ASN A 181 8.23 -0.15 27.66
C ASN A 181 9.15 0.03 26.45
N ARG A 182 8.84 -0.59 25.29
CA ARG A 182 9.63 -0.42 24.05
C ARG A 182 9.49 1.02 23.57
N SER A 183 10.63 1.65 23.25
CA SER A 183 10.68 3.06 22.87
C SER A 183 10.04 3.35 21.52
N PHE A 184 10.16 2.43 20.56
CA PHE A 184 9.57 2.61 19.23
C PHE A 184 8.79 1.36 18.82
N LYS A 185 7.48 1.54 18.58
CA LYS A 185 6.52 0.51 18.22
C LYS A 185 5.89 0.82 16.86
N ILE A 186 5.88 -0.13 15.98
CA ILE A 186 5.30 -0.02 14.62
C ILE A 186 4.22 -1.10 14.49
N GLY A 187 3.02 -0.71 14.09
CA GLY A 187 2.02 -1.61 13.55
C GLY A 187 2.14 -1.61 12.03
N ALA A 188 2.40 -2.75 11.42
CA ALA A 188 2.44 -2.89 9.97
C ALA A 188 1.35 -3.87 9.54
N PHE A 189 0.20 -3.33 9.11
CA PHE A 189 -1.03 -4.10 8.94
C PHE A 189 -1.58 -3.98 7.53
N THR A 190 -2.14 -5.06 6.99
CA THR A 190 -2.91 -4.99 5.75
C THR A 190 -4.30 -4.41 6.00
N ALA A 191 -4.79 -3.58 5.09
CA ALA A 191 -6.18 -3.12 5.12
C ALA A 191 -7.16 -4.20 4.66
N CYS A 192 -6.70 -5.08 3.78
CA CYS A 192 -7.50 -6.17 3.22
C CYS A 192 -6.59 -7.33 2.82
N SER A 193 -6.98 -8.55 3.17
CA SER A 193 -6.24 -9.73 2.74
C SER A 193 -6.32 -9.92 1.23
N ASN A 194 -5.16 -10.05 0.58
CA ASN A 194 -5.07 -10.38 -0.84
C ASN A 194 -5.54 -11.80 -1.19
N VAL A 195 -5.72 -12.66 -0.18
CA VAL A 195 -6.15 -14.06 -0.37
C VAL A 195 -7.67 -14.20 -0.19
N THR A 196 -8.22 -13.58 0.85
CA THR A 196 -9.63 -13.76 1.22
C THR A 196 -10.51 -12.57 0.87
N GLY A 197 -9.93 -11.38 0.62
CA GLY A 197 -10.67 -10.15 0.44
C GLY A 197 -11.31 -9.62 1.74
N ILE A 198 -10.97 -10.20 2.89
CA ILE A 198 -11.49 -9.75 4.20
C ILE A 198 -10.77 -8.45 4.57
N GLU A 199 -11.57 -7.42 4.85
CA GLU A 199 -11.09 -6.15 5.37
C GLU A 199 -10.74 -6.28 6.87
N THR A 200 -9.70 -5.60 7.29
CA THR A 200 -9.25 -5.56 8.67
C THR A 200 -9.77 -4.31 9.38
N PRO A 201 -9.90 -4.31 10.70
CA PRO A 201 -10.28 -3.10 11.45
C PRO A 201 -9.09 -2.15 11.65
N TYR A 202 -8.42 -1.77 10.54
CA TYR A 202 -7.13 -1.06 10.58
C TYR A 202 -7.17 0.27 11.33
N HIS A 203 -8.27 1.00 11.32
CA HIS A 203 -8.41 2.23 12.11
C HIS A 203 -8.44 1.96 13.62
N GLU A 204 -9.11 0.88 14.06
CA GLU A 204 -9.10 0.47 15.46
C GLU A 204 -7.72 -0.06 15.88
N MET A 205 -7.02 -0.73 14.95
CA MET A 205 -5.63 -1.15 15.18
C MET A 205 -4.70 0.05 15.30
N ALA A 206 -4.84 1.07 14.43
CA ALA A 206 -4.10 2.33 14.52
C ALA A 206 -4.35 3.04 15.86
N LYS A 207 -5.63 3.14 16.27
CA LYS A 207 -5.99 3.70 17.57
C LYS A 207 -5.30 3.00 18.73
N LEU A 208 -5.27 1.66 18.73
CA LEU A 208 -4.55 0.89 19.74
C LEU A 208 -3.03 1.18 19.70
N MET A 209 -2.43 1.22 18.53
CA MET A 209 -1.01 1.58 18.40
C MET A 209 -0.72 2.94 19.02
N HIS A 210 -1.51 3.97 18.72
CA HIS A 210 -1.34 5.32 19.24
C HIS A 210 -1.56 5.39 20.77
N GLN A 211 -2.52 4.66 21.31
CA GLN A 211 -2.73 4.58 22.75
C GLN A 211 -1.49 4.07 23.53
N TYR A 212 -0.65 3.29 22.86
CA TYR A 212 0.60 2.77 23.42
C TYR A 212 1.86 3.50 22.90
N GLY A 213 1.68 4.68 22.26
CA GLY A 213 2.80 5.50 21.75
C GLY A 213 3.51 4.88 20.55
N GLY A 214 2.83 4.06 19.76
CA GLY A 214 3.32 3.49 18.51
C GLY A 214 2.79 4.24 17.29
N VAL A 215 3.19 3.80 16.10
CA VAL A 215 2.72 4.28 14.79
C VAL A 215 2.06 3.15 14.02
N ALA A 216 1.15 3.49 13.10
CA ALA A 216 0.41 2.54 12.28
C ALA A 216 0.67 2.75 10.80
N PHE A 217 1.21 1.74 10.14
CA PHE A 217 1.48 1.66 8.70
C PHE A 217 0.52 0.66 8.07
N ILE A 218 -0.27 1.10 7.09
CA ILE A 218 -1.34 0.27 6.52
C ILE A 218 -1.09 -0.03 5.04
N ASP A 219 -1.11 -1.31 4.70
CA ASP A 219 -0.95 -1.83 3.35
C ASP A 219 -2.31 -1.93 2.65
N PHE A 220 -2.53 -1.06 1.68
CA PHE A 220 -3.71 -1.03 0.82
C PHE A 220 -3.47 -1.64 -0.56
N ALA A 221 -2.35 -2.34 -0.80
CA ALA A 221 -2.03 -2.84 -2.13
C ALA A 221 -3.14 -3.69 -2.77
N ALA A 222 -3.87 -4.46 -1.96
CA ALA A 222 -4.95 -5.31 -2.44
C ALA A 222 -6.29 -4.56 -2.65
N SER A 223 -6.51 -3.43 -1.98
CA SER A 223 -7.83 -2.81 -1.89
C SER A 223 -7.90 -1.36 -2.37
N ALA A 224 -6.78 -0.65 -2.50
CA ALA A 224 -6.78 0.78 -2.82
C ALA A 224 -7.67 1.20 -4.00
N PRO A 225 -7.77 0.46 -5.12
CA PRO A 225 -8.66 0.82 -6.22
C PRO A 225 -10.15 0.61 -5.94
N TYR A 226 -10.51 -0.04 -4.82
CA TYR A 226 -11.86 -0.56 -4.56
C TYR A 226 -12.52 0.03 -3.31
N VAL A 227 -11.77 0.72 -2.45
CA VAL A 227 -12.26 1.27 -1.18
C VAL A 227 -11.91 2.74 -1.04
N ASP A 228 -12.70 3.46 -0.28
CA ASP A 228 -12.34 4.81 0.15
C ASP A 228 -11.28 4.72 1.24
N ILE A 229 -10.19 5.48 1.07
CA ILE A 229 -9.10 5.54 2.04
C ILE A 229 -9.19 6.87 2.78
N ASP A 230 -9.24 6.80 4.10
CA ASP A 230 -9.25 7.97 4.97
C ASP A 230 -8.03 7.93 5.92
N MET A 231 -7.01 8.73 5.62
CA MET A 231 -5.82 8.80 6.49
C MET A 231 -6.07 9.57 7.77
N HIS A 232 -7.05 10.48 7.78
CA HIS A 232 -7.34 11.36 8.92
C HIS A 232 -8.83 11.39 9.23
N PRO A 233 -9.39 10.29 9.81
CA PRO A 233 -10.80 10.25 10.19
C PRO A 233 -11.16 11.41 11.14
N ALA A 234 -12.24 12.11 10.80
CA ALA A 234 -12.65 13.29 11.56
C ALA A 234 -13.27 12.97 12.93
N ASP A 235 -13.68 11.72 13.14
CA ASP A 235 -14.35 11.26 14.36
C ASP A 235 -13.37 10.99 15.51
N ASP A 236 -12.13 10.62 15.23
CA ASP A 236 -11.15 10.27 16.25
C ASP A 236 -9.71 10.41 15.72
N GLU A 237 -8.98 11.42 16.20
CA GLU A 237 -7.59 11.66 15.80
C GLU A 237 -6.65 10.45 16.07
N MET A 238 -6.98 9.63 17.05
CA MET A 238 -6.21 8.40 17.35
C MET A 238 -6.36 7.31 16.30
N LYS A 239 -7.31 7.44 15.38
CA LYS A 239 -7.53 6.51 14.26
C LYS A 239 -6.73 6.87 13.01
N LYS A 240 -5.98 7.96 13.00
CA LYS A 240 -5.17 8.38 11.87
C LYS A 240 -4.20 7.28 11.44
N LEU A 241 -3.81 7.30 10.18
CA LEU A 241 -2.81 6.39 9.62
C LEU A 241 -1.51 7.16 9.40
N ASP A 242 -0.40 6.71 10.02
CA ASP A 242 0.90 7.40 9.93
C ASP A 242 1.58 7.17 8.58
N ALA A 243 1.31 6.04 7.95
CA ALA A 243 1.68 5.79 6.56
C ALA A 243 0.70 4.82 5.92
N ILE A 244 0.48 5.00 4.63
CA ILE A 244 -0.24 4.02 3.80
C ILE A 244 0.63 3.63 2.61
N PHE A 245 0.48 2.40 2.16
CA PHE A 245 1.19 1.86 1.01
C PHE A 245 0.17 1.31 0.01
N PHE A 246 0.30 1.70 -1.24
CA PHE A 246 -0.55 1.18 -2.32
C PHE A 246 0.12 1.35 -3.69
N SER A 247 -0.41 0.65 -4.66
CA SER A 247 -0.07 0.79 -6.07
C SER A 247 -1.33 1.24 -6.81
N PRO A 248 -1.39 2.47 -7.32
CA PRO A 248 -2.56 2.99 -8.03
C PRO A 248 -2.77 2.33 -9.38
#